data_63db59376a445809c19de3e181b1291b
#
_entry.id   63db59376a445809c19de3e181b1291b
#
_cell.length_a   1.000
_cell.length_b   1.000
_cell.length_c   1.000
_cell.angle_alpha   90.00
_cell.angle_beta   90.00
_cell.angle_gamma   90.00
#
_symmetry.space_group_name_H-M   'P 1'
#
loop_
_entity.id
_entity.type
_entity.pdbx_description
1 polymer ?
#
loop_
_entity_poly.entity_id
_entity_poly.type
_entity_poly.pdbx_seq_one_letter_code
_entity_poly.pdbx_strand_id
1 'polypeptide(L)'
;MKKGLILTNAYAKLAAFSNQSSRLKEELEKLGAQIDVLKNDGFFAYINKQGEIETSLDSYDFCIYLDKDKYISQMLEKRGMRLFNGHQAIVDCDDKAVTFIRLANEGIPMPLTLSGLLCFTPDEKVSAATLDKIEKTLGYPLIAKACFGSLGKDVYKIDDRAELEKIAETLKCKPHLFQQFIKESAGKDIRVIVIGGKVAAAMLRSSQTDFRSNIELGGSGSAIEIDETLKQTCEKVASLLNLDYCGIDVLIASDGYRICEVNSNAFFGGIEKVTGVNVAARYAEHIFQQIYKK
;
A
#
# COMPACT_ATOMS: atom_id res chain seq x y z
N MET A 1 11.20 -11.39 28.25
CA MET A 1 10.05 -10.76 27.57
C MET A 1 10.62 -10.13 26.29
N LYS A 2 10.01 -10.33 25.14
CA LYS A 2 10.45 -9.73 23.88
C LYS A 2 10.09 -8.25 23.87
N LYS A 3 11.03 -7.41 23.42
CA LYS A 3 10.88 -5.98 23.31
C LYS A 3 10.65 -5.59 21.84
N GLY A 4 9.50 -5.00 21.56
CA GLY A 4 9.11 -4.55 20.22
C GLY A 4 9.18 -3.04 20.05
N LEU A 5 9.38 -2.63 18.81
CA LEU A 5 9.35 -1.23 18.41
C LEU A 5 8.21 -1.03 17.41
N ILE A 6 7.42 0.03 17.56
CA ILE A 6 6.57 0.58 16.49
C ILE A 6 7.28 1.83 15.97
N LEU A 7 7.66 1.80 14.70
CA LEU A 7 8.36 2.91 14.05
C LEU A 7 7.41 3.65 13.12
N THR A 8 7.35 4.99 13.28
CA THR A 8 6.48 5.87 12.49
C THR A 8 7.28 7.01 11.86
N ASN A 9 6.73 7.64 10.83
CA ASN A 9 7.36 8.77 10.16
C ASN A 9 7.20 10.06 10.97
N ALA A 10 8.29 10.80 11.18
CA ALA A 10 8.31 12.06 11.93
C ALA A 10 7.50 13.17 11.24
N TYR A 11 7.39 13.13 9.94
CA TYR A 11 6.66 14.11 9.12
C TYR A 11 5.17 13.75 8.90
N ALA A 12 4.74 12.57 9.37
CA ALA A 12 3.35 12.14 9.27
C ALA A 12 2.46 12.90 10.27
N LYS A 13 1.61 13.79 9.76
CA LYS A 13 0.76 14.68 10.57
C LYS A 13 -0.69 14.20 10.73
N LEU A 14 -1.12 13.21 9.94
CA LEU A 14 -2.50 12.70 10.04
C LEU A 14 -2.69 11.94 11.35
N ALA A 15 -3.79 12.21 12.05
CA ALA A 15 -4.17 11.51 13.28
C ALA A 15 -4.29 9.99 13.10
N ALA A 16 -4.57 9.53 11.87
CA ALA A 16 -4.63 8.11 11.54
C ALA A 16 -3.32 7.35 11.86
N PHE A 17 -2.15 7.97 11.67
CA PHE A 17 -0.86 7.34 12.02
C PHE A 17 -0.70 7.14 13.53
N SER A 18 -1.00 8.17 14.34
CA SER A 18 -0.92 8.06 15.80
C SER A 18 -1.96 7.08 16.35
N ASN A 19 -3.18 7.09 15.82
CA ASN A 19 -4.21 6.15 16.20
C ASN A 19 -3.81 4.71 15.91
N GLN A 20 -3.24 4.45 14.72
CA GLN A 20 -2.79 3.12 14.32
C GLN A 20 -1.69 2.59 15.26
N SER A 21 -0.66 3.40 15.51
CA SER A 21 0.44 3.00 16.39
C SER A 21 -0.01 2.80 17.86
N SER A 22 -0.87 3.68 18.38
CA SER A 22 -1.40 3.55 19.74
C SER A 22 -2.27 2.30 19.91
N ARG A 23 -3.13 2.01 18.95
CA ARG A 23 -3.99 0.81 18.96
C ARG A 23 -3.16 -0.48 18.89
N LEU A 24 -2.15 -0.55 18.02
CA LEU A 24 -1.25 -1.71 17.94
C LEU A 24 -0.45 -1.89 19.22
N LYS A 25 0.07 -0.80 19.80
CA LYS A 25 0.75 -0.86 21.10
C LYS A 25 -0.16 -1.46 22.17
N GLU A 26 -1.37 -0.91 22.34
CA GLU A 26 -2.35 -1.38 23.32
C GLU A 26 -2.63 -2.89 23.19
N GLU A 27 -2.90 -3.37 21.98
CA GLU A 27 -3.22 -4.78 21.76
C GLU A 27 -2.01 -5.71 21.97
N LEU A 28 -0.80 -5.29 21.62
CA LEU A 28 0.42 -6.05 21.87
C LEU A 28 0.76 -6.10 23.37
N GLU A 29 0.56 -5.01 24.11
CA GLU A 29 0.79 -4.96 25.55
C GLU A 29 -0.21 -5.85 26.32
N LYS A 30 -1.48 -5.96 25.85
CA LYS A 30 -2.45 -6.94 26.37
C LYS A 30 -1.97 -8.39 26.21
N LEU A 31 -1.20 -8.69 25.17
CA LEU A 31 -0.59 -10.01 24.95
C LEU A 31 0.72 -10.22 25.74
N GLY A 32 1.18 -9.20 26.49
CA GLY A 32 2.36 -9.27 27.35
C GLY A 32 3.68 -8.90 26.65
N ALA A 33 3.64 -8.27 25.47
CA ALA A 33 4.84 -7.68 24.85
C ALA A 33 5.16 -6.32 25.48
N GLN A 34 6.45 -5.97 25.53
CA GLN A 34 6.88 -4.61 25.87
C GLN A 34 7.07 -3.83 24.55
N ILE A 35 6.35 -2.71 24.38
CA ILE A 35 6.32 -1.97 23.11
C ILE A 35 6.68 -0.49 23.31
N ASP A 36 7.72 -0.06 22.60
CA ASP A 36 8.04 1.36 22.47
C ASP A 36 7.51 1.88 21.10
N VAL A 37 7.18 3.17 21.05
CA VAL A 37 6.82 3.86 19.82
C VAL A 37 7.84 4.96 19.58
N LEU A 38 8.55 4.91 18.45
CA LEU A 38 9.51 5.91 18.03
C LEU A 38 9.14 6.48 16.66
N LYS A 39 9.54 7.73 16.45
CA LYS A 39 9.56 8.33 15.12
C LYS A 39 10.95 8.15 14.50
N ASN A 40 11.01 8.18 13.18
CA ASN A 40 12.27 7.96 12.44
C ASN A 40 13.31 9.08 12.62
N ASP A 41 13.00 10.19 13.32
CA ASP A 41 13.93 11.22 13.78
C ASP A 41 14.44 11.00 15.22
N GLY A 42 13.95 9.97 15.91
CA GLY A 42 14.30 9.63 17.30
C GLY A 42 15.43 8.61 17.47
N PHE A 43 16.07 8.17 16.37
CA PHE A 43 17.18 7.22 16.38
C PHE A 43 18.10 7.46 15.19
N PHE A 44 19.23 6.72 15.13
CA PHE A 44 20.05 6.69 13.92
C PHE A 44 20.28 5.27 13.45
N ALA A 45 20.35 5.16 12.11
CA ALA A 45 20.89 4.02 11.39
C ALA A 45 21.77 4.60 10.27
N TYR A 46 23.03 4.16 10.20
CA TYR A 46 24.01 4.69 9.25
C TYR A 46 25.06 3.64 8.90
N ILE A 47 25.83 3.89 7.85
CA ILE A 47 26.97 3.06 7.45
C ILE A 47 28.23 3.75 7.98
N ASN A 48 29.00 3.06 8.83
CA ASN A 48 30.24 3.56 9.42
C ASN A 48 31.42 3.53 8.42
N LYS A 49 32.60 4.00 8.86
CA LYS A 49 33.82 4.03 8.02
C LYS A 49 34.32 2.66 7.59
N GLN A 50 33.95 1.61 8.32
CA GLN A 50 34.27 0.22 8.02
C GLN A 50 33.28 -0.42 7.03
N GLY A 51 32.22 0.29 6.63
CA GLY A 51 31.16 -0.22 5.77
C GLY A 51 30.11 -1.03 6.52
N GLU A 52 30.07 -0.97 7.85
CA GLU A 52 29.12 -1.68 8.68
C GLU A 52 27.91 -0.81 9.02
N ILE A 53 26.74 -1.42 9.14
CA ILE A 53 25.54 -0.73 9.56
C ILE A 53 25.51 -0.64 11.07
N GLU A 54 25.36 0.56 11.60
CA GLU A 54 25.18 0.85 13.03
C GLU A 54 23.81 1.45 13.27
N THR A 55 23.17 1.09 14.39
CA THR A 55 21.90 1.65 14.82
C THR A 55 21.80 1.70 16.35
N SER A 56 21.04 2.64 16.87
CA SER A 56 20.72 2.70 18.31
C SER A 56 19.54 1.78 18.68
N LEU A 57 19.02 0.96 17.75
CA LEU A 57 17.84 0.12 17.94
C LEU A 57 18.16 -1.36 18.24
N ASP A 58 19.41 -1.73 18.48
CA ASP A 58 19.85 -3.13 18.71
C ASP A 58 19.21 -3.79 19.95
N SER A 59 18.59 -3.00 20.84
CA SER A 59 17.90 -3.52 22.03
C SER A 59 16.49 -4.06 21.74
N TYR A 60 15.96 -3.91 20.50
CA TYR A 60 14.65 -4.40 20.11
C TYR A 60 14.75 -5.74 19.37
N ASP A 61 13.85 -6.65 19.71
CA ASP A 61 13.76 -7.99 19.08
C ASP A 61 13.03 -7.96 17.73
N PHE A 62 12.11 -6.99 17.53
CA PHE A 62 11.32 -6.83 16.30
C PHE A 62 10.82 -5.39 16.15
N CYS A 63 10.44 -5.04 14.94
CA CYS A 63 9.87 -3.73 14.62
C CYS A 63 8.60 -3.86 13.77
N ILE A 64 7.54 -3.17 14.18
CA ILE A 64 6.36 -2.91 13.35
C ILE A 64 6.65 -1.62 12.60
N TYR A 65 6.92 -1.76 11.30
CA TYR A 65 7.43 -0.67 10.48
C TYR A 65 6.28 0.05 9.77
N LEU A 66 5.76 1.13 10.40
CA LEU A 66 4.66 1.94 9.87
C LEU A 66 5.18 3.16 9.07
N ASP A 67 6.20 2.93 8.27
CA ASP A 67 6.82 3.94 7.40
C ASP A 67 7.09 3.33 6.00
N LYS A 68 7.48 4.17 5.06
CA LYS A 68 7.84 3.81 3.69
C LYS A 68 9.31 4.10 3.35
N ASP A 69 10.12 4.50 4.34
CA ASP A 69 11.54 4.73 4.14
C ASP A 69 12.25 3.39 3.89
N LYS A 70 12.54 3.14 2.60
CA LYS A 70 13.19 1.91 2.15
C LYS A 70 14.65 1.79 2.58
N TYR A 71 15.33 2.90 2.86
CA TYR A 71 16.74 2.87 3.27
C TYR A 71 16.87 2.43 4.73
N ILE A 72 16.05 3.00 5.59
CA ILE A 72 16.00 2.63 7.01
C ILE A 72 15.54 1.17 7.16
N SER A 73 14.43 0.78 6.51
CA SER A 73 13.94 -0.60 6.58
C SER A 73 14.99 -1.62 6.13
N GLN A 74 15.73 -1.32 5.04
CA GLN A 74 16.80 -2.19 4.54
C GLN A 74 17.97 -2.30 5.52
N MET A 75 18.40 -1.18 6.13
CA MET A 75 19.47 -1.20 7.13
C MET A 75 19.08 -2.01 8.35
N LEU A 76 17.86 -1.86 8.86
CA LEU A 76 17.37 -2.60 10.02
C LEU A 76 17.31 -4.11 9.75
N GLU A 77 16.80 -4.54 8.59
CA GLU A 77 16.80 -5.97 8.23
C GLU A 77 18.20 -6.53 8.05
N LYS A 78 19.13 -5.80 7.44
CA LYS A 78 20.53 -6.21 7.33
C LYS A 78 21.23 -6.34 8.69
N ARG A 79 20.76 -5.62 9.70
CA ARG A 79 21.18 -5.80 11.11
C ARG A 79 20.51 -6.99 11.79
N GLY A 80 19.62 -7.71 11.11
CA GLY A 80 18.93 -8.88 11.64
C GLY A 80 17.63 -8.58 12.38
N MET A 81 17.13 -7.33 12.35
CA MET A 81 15.85 -6.98 12.94
C MET A 81 14.68 -7.54 12.12
N ARG A 82 13.76 -8.29 12.74
CA ARG A 82 12.53 -8.72 12.08
C ARG A 82 11.58 -7.53 11.93
N LEU A 83 11.25 -7.17 10.71
CA LEU A 83 10.25 -6.14 10.40
C LEU A 83 8.88 -6.76 10.09
N PHE A 84 7.81 -6.09 10.50
CA PHE A 84 6.41 -6.34 10.15
C PHE A 84 5.82 -5.07 9.48
N ASN A 85 5.66 -4.97 8.14
CA ASN A 85 6.11 -5.88 7.08
C ASN A 85 7.64 -5.83 6.86
N GLY A 86 8.18 -6.83 6.18
CA GLY A 86 9.57 -6.85 5.75
C GLY A 86 9.91 -5.79 4.69
N HIS A 87 11.18 -5.43 4.59
CA HIS A 87 11.67 -4.39 3.66
C HIS A 87 11.20 -4.60 2.22
N GLN A 88 11.39 -5.80 1.65
CA GLN A 88 11.03 -6.05 0.25
C GLN A 88 9.53 -5.90 0.00
N ALA A 89 8.69 -6.37 0.93
CA ALA A 89 7.24 -6.22 0.84
C ALA A 89 6.80 -4.74 0.85
N ILE A 90 7.48 -3.92 1.67
CA ILE A 90 7.23 -2.46 1.70
C ILE A 90 7.61 -1.83 0.35
N VAL A 91 8.78 -2.15 -0.19
CA VAL A 91 9.27 -1.60 -1.46
C VAL A 91 8.37 -2.02 -2.62
N ASP A 92 7.98 -3.31 -2.68
CA ASP A 92 7.13 -3.84 -3.73
C ASP A 92 5.72 -3.21 -3.73
N CYS A 93 5.22 -2.81 -2.55
CA CYS A 93 3.91 -2.16 -2.42
C CYS A 93 3.95 -0.63 -2.57
N ASP A 94 5.07 0.02 -2.27
CA ASP A 94 5.16 1.48 -2.40
C ASP A 94 5.22 1.94 -3.86
N ASP A 95 5.77 1.12 -4.74
CA ASP A 95 5.78 1.34 -6.19
C ASP A 95 4.66 0.55 -6.87
N LYS A 96 3.64 1.27 -7.35
CA LYS A 96 2.46 0.66 -8.01
C LYS A 96 2.82 -0.18 -9.24
N ALA A 97 3.82 0.24 -10.03
CA ALA A 97 4.25 -0.53 -11.19
C ALA A 97 4.93 -1.84 -10.75
N VAL A 98 5.78 -1.80 -9.73
CA VAL A 98 6.42 -3.00 -9.17
C VAL A 98 5.37 -3.95 -8.60
N THR A 99 4.36 -3.44 -7.86
CA THR A 99 3.25 -4.27 -7.38
C THR A 99 2.60 -5.05 -8.53
N PHE A 100 2.24 -4.38 -9.64
CA PHE A 100 1.62 -5.05 -10.78
C PHE A 100 2.55 -6.05 -11.47
N ILE A 101 3.84 -5.73 -11.61
CA ILE A 101 4.85 -6.62 -12.19
C ILE A 101 5.01 -7.88 -11.33
N ARG A 102 5.04 -7.75 -10.00
CA ARG A 102 5.13 -8.88 -9.05
C ARG A 102 3.92 -9.81 -9.12
N LEU A 103 2.75 -9.27 -9.42
CA LEU A 103 1.50 -10.03 -9.54
C LEU A 103 1.23 -10.53 -10.96
N ALA A 104 2.01 -10.09 -11.96
CA ALA A 104 1.84 -10.50 -13.36
C ALA A 104 2.18 -12.00 -13.52
N ASN A 105 1.48 -12.67 -14.44
CA ASN A 105 1.57 -14.10 -14.73
C ASN A 105 1.18 -15.04 -13.57
N GLU A 106 0.67 -14.48 -12.45
CA GLU A 106 0.22 -15.26 -11.30
C GLU A 106 -1.29 -15.54 -11.30
N GLY A 107 -1.99 -15.21 -12.39
CA GLY A 107 -3.45 -15.37 -12.48
C GLY A 107 -4.24 -14.41 -11.60
N ILE A 108 -3.65 -13.28 -11.22
CA ILE A 108 -4.32 -12.21 -10.47
C ILE A 108 -5.00 -11.27 -11.46
N PRO A 109 -6.33 -11.08 -11.39
CA PRO A 109 -7.03 -10.15 -12.26
C PRO A 109 -6.69 -8.70 -11.88
N MET A 110 -6.21 -7.94 -12.86
CA MET A 110 -5.78 -6.54 -12.71
C MET A 110 -6.33 -5.70 -13.88
N PRO A 111 -6.49 -4.38 -13.75
CA PRO A 111 -6.76 -3.51 -14.88
C PRO A 111 -5.66 -3.61 -15.93
N LEU A 112 -6.02 -3.53 -17.22
CA LEU A 112 -5.03 -3.42 -18.29
C LEU A 112 -4.11 -2.23 -17.99
N THR A 113 -2.79 -2.47 -17.91
CA THR A 113 -1.80 -1.52 -17.42
C THR A 113 -0.66 -1.37 -18.42
N LEU A 114 -0.33 -0.12 -18.74
CA LEU A 114 0.87 0.25 -19.48
C LEU A 114 1.83 0.99 -18.55
N SER A 115 3.10 0.62 -18.57
CA SER A 115 4.15 1.43 -17.94
C SER A 115 4.36 2.72 -18.74
N GLY A 116 4.42 3.85 -18.05
CA GLY A 116 4.84 5.11 -18.64
C GLY A 116 6.34 5.09 -18.96
N LEU A 117 6.74 5.81 -20.01
CA LEU A 117 8.14 5.97 -20.35
C LEU A 117 8.76 7.05 -19.48
N LEU A 118 9.80 6.69 -18.72
CA LEU A 118 10.52 7.66 -17.91
C LEU A 118 11.43 8.55 -18.78
N CYS A 119 11.17 9.84 -18.76
CA CYS A 119 11.97 10.85 -19.45
C CYS A 119 13.06 11.42 -18.52
N PHE A 120 14.31 11.36 -18.94
CA PHE A 120 15.44 11.94 -18.21
C PHE A 120 15.77 13.37 -18.64
N THR A 121 15.15 13.85 -19.74
CA THR A 121 15.37 15.17 -20.31
C THR A 121 14.06 15.98 -20.22
N PRO A 122 13.89 16.83 -19.19
CA PRO A 122 12.60 17.50 -18.93
C PRO A 122 12.06 18.34 -20.09
N ASP A 123 12.94 18.90 -20.92
CA ASP A 123 12.57 19.76 -22.05
C ASP A 123 12.07 18.97 -23.28
N GLU A 124 12.30 17.67 -23.32
CA GLU A 124 11.79 16.81 -24.39
C GLU A 124 10.30 16.56 -24.22
N LYS A 125 9.55 16.58 -25.31
CA LYS A 125 8.12 16.32 -25.30
C LYS A 125 7.80 14.83 -25.41
N VAL A 126 6.70 14.42 -24.81
CA VAL A 126 6.15 13.08 -25.01
C VAL A 126 5.78 12.93 -26.49
N SER A 127 6.30 11.90 -27.16
CA SER A 127 6.08 11.71 -28.59
C SER A 127 4.63 11.38 -28.91
N ALA A 128 4.12 11.85 -30.07
CA ALA A 128 2.80 11.51 -30.57
C ALA A 128 2.61 9.98 -30.66
N ALA A 129 3.63 9.24 -31.11
CA ALA A 129 3.59 7.79 -31.20
C ALA A 129 3.37 7.10 -29.83
N THR A 130 3.93 7.66 -28.76
CA THR A 130 3.68 7.15 -27.38
C THR A 130 2.23 7.38 -26.99
N LEU A 131 1.71 8.57 -27.21
CA LEU A 131 0.32 8.94 -26.92
C LEU A 131 -0.67 8.09 -27.73
N ASP A 132 -0.40 7.89 -29.04
CA ASP A 132 -1.21 7.06 -29.92
C ASP A 132 -1.26 5.59 -29.44
N LYS A 133 -0.12 5.08 -28.94
CA LYS A 133 -0.06 3.71 -28.37
C LYS A 133 -0.90 3.60 -27.11
N ILE A 134 -0.86 4.60 -26.21
CA ILE A 134 -1.65 4.60 -24.98
C ILE A 134 -3.14 4.64 -25.33
N GLU A 135 -3.55 5.59 -26.17
CA GLU A 135 -4.92 5.77 -26.63
C GLU A 135 -5.48 4.53 -27.31
N LYS A 136 -4.73 3.95 -28.26
CA LYS A 136 -5.12 2.75 -28.97
C LYS A 136 -5.29 1.53 -28.05
N THR A 137 -4.46 1.44 -27.00
CA THR A 137 -4.44 0.28 -26.11
C THR A 137 -5.53 0.35 -25.04
N LEU A 138 -5.75 1.54 -24.45
CA LEU A 138 -6.62 1.70 -23.30
C LEU A 138 -7.98 2.30 -23.64
N GLY A 139 -8.07 3.13 -24.69
CA GLY A 139 -9.24 3.97 -24.98
C GLY A 139 -9.52 5.00 -23.90
N TYR A 140 -10.62 5.73 -24.07
CA TYR A 140 -11.08 6.70 -23.08
C TYR A 140 -12.39 6.27 -22.42
N PRO A 141 -12.65 6.62 -21.15
CA PRO A 141 -11.69 7.23 -20.24
C PRO A 141 -10.60 6.24 -19.79
N LEU A 142 -9.42 6.78 -19.43
CA LEU A 142 -8.32 6.01 -18.85
C LEU A 142 -7.80 6.67 -17.56
N ILE A 143 -6.96 5.98 -16.83
CA ILE A 143 -6.33 6.49 -15.60
C ILE A 143 -4.82 6.63 -15.82
N ALA A 144 -4.23 7.75 -15.41
CA ALA A 144 -2.80 7.91 -15.23
C ALA A 144 -2.46 8.04 -13.74
N LYS A 145 -1.39 7.38 -13.30
CA LYS A 145 -0.96 7.40 -11.89
C LYS A 145 0.56 7.56 -11.80
N ALA A 146 1.05 8.41 -10.88
CA ALA A 146 2.42 8.28 -10.41
C ALA A 146 2.58 6.95 -9.66
N CYS A 147 3.72 6.26 -9.84
CA CYS A 147 3.98 4.98 -9.17
C CYS A 147 4.10 5.14 -7.66
N PHE A 148 4.69 6.24 -7.20
CA PHE A 148 4.82 6.58 -5.79
C PHE A 148 3.76 7.59 -5.36
N GLY A 149 3.30 7.48 -4.12
CA GLY A 149 2.30 8.36 -3.54
C GLY A 149 1.16 7.61 -2.87
N SER A 150 0.35 8.32 -2.11
CA SER A 150 -0.77 7.78 -1.35
C SER A 150 -1.94 8.75 -1.33
N LEU A 151 -3.09 8.29 -0.81
CA LEU A 151 -4.29 9.10 -0.65
C LEU A 151 -4.84 9.68 -1.97
N GLY A 152 -4.66 8.98 -3.09
CA GLY A 152 -5.14 9.40 -4.39
C GLY A 152 -4.45 10.63 -5.01
N LYS A 153 -3.32 11.07 -4.44
CA LYS A 153 -2.48 12.10 -5.05
C LYS A 153 -1.87 11.57 -6.35
N ASP A 154 -1.72 12.46 -7.33
CA ASP A 154 -1.18 12.11 -8.66
C ASP A 154 -1.91 10.92 -9.33
N VAL A 155 -3.23 10.82 -9.16
CA VAL A 155 -4.13 9.90 -9.87
C VAL A 155 -5.11 10.74 -10.68
N TYR A 156 -5.08 10.58 -12.00
CA TYR A 156 -5.82 11.39 -12.97
C TYR A 156 -6.74 10.50 -13.81
N LYS A 157 -8.02 10.88 -13.91
CA LYS A 157 -8.92 10.36 -14.94
C LYS A 157 -8.75 11.22 -16.18
N ILE A 158 -8.61 10.62 -17.33
CA ILE A 158 -8.33 11.24 -18.62
C ILE A 158 -9.46 10.87 -19.56
N ASP A 159 -10.17 11.88 -20.05
CA ASP A 159 -11.36 11.66 -20.85
C ASP A 159 -11.11 11.87 -22.38
N ASP A 160 -9.98 12.51 -22.77
CA ASP A 160 -9.64 12.77 -24.14
C ASP A 160 -8.13 12.91 -24.41
N ARG A 161 -7.76 13.11 -25.68
CA ARG A 161 -6.38 13.25 -26.13
C ARG A 161 -5.67 14.49 -25.55
N ALA A 162 -6.35 15.59 -25.42
CA ALA A 162 -5.73 16.83 -24.92
C ALA A 162 -5.35 16.69 -23.44
N GLU A 163 -6.21 16.06 -22.66
CA GLU A 163 -5.91 15.72 -21.26
C GLU A 163 -4.76 14.69 -21.18
N LEU A 164 -4.75 13.69 -22.05
CA LEU A 164 -3.66 12.69 -22.10
C LEU A 164 -2.30 13.38 -22.33
N GLU A 165 -2.20 14.27 -23.31
CA GLU A 165 -0.98 15.02 -23.58
C GLU A 165 -0.53 15.83 -22.36
N LYS A 166 -1.43 16.59 -21.75
CA LYS A 166 -1.15 17.40 -20.57
C LYS A 166 -0.65 16.57 -19.38
N ILE A 167 -1.32 15.46 -19.08
CA ILE A 167 -0.98 14.63 -17.93
C ILE A 167 0.29 13.80 -18.19
N ALA A 168 0.48 13.30 -19.41
CA ALA A 168 1.71 12.61 -19.80
C ALA A 168 2.93 13.53 -19.66
N GLU A 169 2.83 14.80 -20.09
CA GLU A 169 3.88 15.82 -19.89
C GLU A 169 4.14 16.07 -18.39
N THR A 170 3.11 16.11 -17.57
CA THR A 170 3.24 16.31 -16.11
C THR A 170 3.97 15.16 -15.44
N LEU A 171 3.75 13.94 -15.90
CA LEU A 171 4.26 12.71 -15.25
C LEU A 171 5.56 12.19 -15.86
N LYS A 172 5.96 12.60 -17.07
CA LYS A 172 7.05 11.99 -17.84
C LYS A 172 8.38 11.83 -17.10
N CYS A 173 8.70 12.74 -16.17
CA CYS A 173 9.94 12.69 -15.37
C CYS A 173 9.78 11.95 -14.03
N LYS A 174 8.61 11.36 -13.76
CA LYS A 174 8.34 10.54 -12.59
C LYS A 174 7.98 9.12 -13.04
N PRO A 175 8.36 8.08 -12.31
CA PRO A 175 7.79 6.75 -12.54
C PRO A 175 6.25 6.82 -12.51
N HIS A 176 5.62 6.38 -13.58
CA HIS A 176 4.16 6.46 -13.75
C HIS A 176 3.63 5.32 -14.61
N LEU A 177 2.33 5.14 -14.59
CA LEU A 177 1.63 4.14 -15.39
C LEU A 177 0.29 4.68 -15.90
N PHE A 178 -0.22 4.04 -16.96
CA PHE A 178 -1.54 4.27 -17.51
C PHE A 178 -2.36 2.99 -17.37
N GLN A 179 -3.65 3.12 -17.00
CA GLN A 179 -4.52 1.98 -16.76
C GLN A 179 -5.89 2.16 -17.38
N GLN A 180 -6.51 1.05 -17.72
CA GLN A 180 -7.92 0.98 -18.06
C GLN A 180 -8.77 1.55 -16.91
N PHE A 181 -9.70 2.42 -17.23
CA PHE A 181 -10.73 2.87 -16.29
C PHE A 181 -11.83 1.81 -16.16
N ILE A 182 -12.06 1.33 -14.95
CA ILE A 182 -13.14 0.36 -14.67
C ILE A 182 -14.41 1.15 -14.32
N LYS A 183 -15.31 1.27 -15.28
CA LYS A 183 -16.51 2.14 -15.19
C LYS A 183 -17.43 1.76 -14.03
N GLU A 184 -17.58 0.47 -13.79
CA GLU A 184 -18.45 -0.07 -12.73
C GLU A 184 -17.93 0.30 -11.32
N SER A 185 -16.66 0.67 -11.22
CA SER A 185 -16.03 1.14 -9.99
C SER A 185 -15.85 2.65 -9.91
N ALA A 186 -16.51 3.43 -10.76
CA ALA A 186 -16.48 4.88 -10.64
C ALA A 186 -17.03 5.30 -9.27
N GLY A 187 -16.20 5.91 -8.44
CA GLY A 187 -16.56 6.34 -7.09
C GLY A 187 -16.78 5.22 -6.08
N LYS A 188 -16.41 3.97 -6.37
CA LYS A 188 -16.52 2.87 -5.40
C LYS A 188 -15.42 1.82 -5.58
N ASP A 189 -15.01 1.23 -4.47
CA ASP A 189 -14.11 0.06 -4.43
C ASP A 189 -14.35 -0.77 -3.17
N ILE A 190 -13.71 -1.93 -3.11
CA ILE A 190 -13.70 -2.76 -1.91
C ILE A 190 -12.29 -2.67 -1.28
N ARG A 191 -12.21 -2.26 0.00
CA ARG A 191 -11.01 -2.39 0.80
C ARG A 191 -11.05 -3.71 1.56
N VAL A 192 -10.06 -4.57 1.32
CA VAL A 192 -9.87 -5.84 2.04
C VAL A 192 -8.62 -5.76 2.90
N ILE A 193 -8.73 -6.07 4.19
CA ILE A 193 -7.58 -6.23 5.09
C ILE A 193 -7.19 -7.69 5.14
N VAL A 194 -5.92 -7.96 4.89
CA VAL A 194 -5.32 -9.30 5.01
C VAL A 194 -4.24 -9.27 6.08
N ILE A 195 -4.25 -10.25 6.98
CA ILE A 195 -3.31 -10.41 8.10
C ILE A 195 -2.82 -11.85 8.13
N GLY A 196 -1.50 -12.06 8.11
CA GLY A 196 -0.93 -13.40 8.14
C GLY A 196 -1.44 -14.29 7.00
N GLY A 197 -1.69 -13.73 5.81
CA GLY A 197 -2.21 -14.43 4.65
C GLY A 197 -3.70 -14.78 4.72
N LYS A 198 -4.46 -14.24 5.69
CA LYS A 198 -5.91 -14.47 5.84
C LYS A 198 -6.68 -13.16 5.81
N VAL A 199 -7.82 -13.15 5.09
CA VAL A 199 -8.74 -12.01 5.11
C VAL A 199 -9.29 -11.81 6.51
N ALA A 200 -9.11 -10.60 7.03
CA ALA A 200 -9.57 -10.20 8.37
C ALA A 200 -10.87 -9.41 8.32
N ALA A 201 -11.02 -8.49 7.38
CA ALA A 201 -12.19 -7.64 7.23
C ALA A 201 -12.30 -7.11 5.79
N ALA A 202 -13.52 -6.77 5.36
CA ALA A 202 -13.77 -6.10 4.09
C ALA A 202 -14.81 -5.00 4.25
N MET A 203 -14.64 -3.90 3.50
CA MET A 203 -15.62 -2.81 3.41
C MET A 203 -15.76 -2.31 1.96
N LEU A 204 -16.96 -1.97 1.59
CA LEU A 204 -17.23 -1.19 0.38
C LEU A 204 -17.01 0.29 0.72
N ARG A 205 -16.14 0.96 -0.04
CA ARG A 205 -15.98 2.42 0.03
C ARG A 205 -16.74 3.05 -1.12
N SER A 206 -17.32 4.22 -0.91
CA SER A 206 -18.04 4.96 -1.95
C SER A 206 -17.89 6.47 -1.80
N SER A 207 -17.81 7.16 -2.94
CA SER A 207 -17.85 8.61 -3.05
C SER A 207 -18.89 9.01 -4.09
N GLN A 208 -19.64 10.08 -3.84
CA GLN A 208 -20.59 10.62 -4.80
C GLN A 208 -20.03 11.79 -5.61
N THR A 209 -18.88 12.30 -5.25
CA THR A 209 -18.30 13.53 -5.82
C THR A 209 -16.95 13.30 -6.54
N ASP A 210 -16.33 12.14 -6.35
CA ASP A 210 -15.04 11.81 -6.94
C ASP A 210 -15.10 10.40 -7.54
N PHE A 211 -14.35 10.15 -8.62
CA PHE A 211 -14.20 8.79 -9.16
C PHE A 211 -13.38 7.89 -8.25
N ARG A 212 -12.63 8.45 -7.29
CA ARG A 212 -11.93 7.76 -6.21
C ARG A 212 -12.86 7.63 -5.00
N SER A 213 -12.69 6.57 -4.23
CA SER A 213 -13.56 6.21 -3.09
C SER A 213 -12.89 6.36 -1.72
N ASN A 214 -11.70 6.98 -1.66
CA ASN A 214 -10.94 7.12 -0.43
C ASN A 214 -11.74 7.84 0.68
N ILE A 215 -11.80 7.24 1.87
CA ILE A 215 -12.49 7.83 3.04
C ILE A 215 -11.86 9.17 3.41
N GLU A 216 -10.54 9.28 3.31
CA GLU A 216 -9.78 10.51 3.60
C GLU A 216 -10.11 11.66 2.64
N LEU A 217 -10.74 11.36 1.49
CA LEU A 217 -11.25 12.35 0.53
C LEU A 217 -12.75 12.62 0.70
N GLY A 218 -13.34 12.17 1.81
CA GLY A 218 -14.78 12.36 2.07
C GLY A 218 -15.68 11.21 1.62
N GLY A 219 -15.09 10.07 1.24
CA GLY A 219 -15.85 8.85 0.96
C GLY A 219 -16.50 8.26 2.21
N SER A 220 -17.51 7.43 2.01
CA SER A 220 -18.17 6.63 3.05
C SER A 220 -17.77 5.16 2.95
N GLY A 221 -17.93 4.43 4.06
CA GLY A 221 -17.68 2.99 4.11
C GLY A 221 -18.86 2.23 4.67
N SER A 222 -19.10 1.01 4.19
CA SER A 222 -20.04 0.05 4.74
C SER A 222 -19.44 -1.34 4.79
N ALA A 223 -19.78 -2.13 5.80
CA ALA A 223 -19.34 -3.52 5.89
C ALA A 223 -19.89 -4.31 4.70
N ILE A 224 -19.07 -5.21 4.16
CA ILE A 224 -19.46 -6.11 3.07
C ILE A 224 -18.92 -7.51 3.33
N GLU A 225 -19.70 -8.52 2.97
CA GLU A 225 -19.21 -9.88 2.82
C GLU A 225 -18.66 -10.05 1.40
N ILE A 226 -17.50 -10.66 1.28
CA ILE A 226 -16.87 -10.97 0.01
C ILE A 226 -17.00 -12.46 -0.29
N ASP A 227 -17.13 -12.79 -1.57
CA ASP A 227 -17.19 -14.19 -2.00
C ASP A 227 -15.82 -14.90 -1.83
N GLU A 228 -15.84 -16.22 -1.90
CA GLU A 228 -14.66 -17.05 -1.71
C GLU A 228 -13.60 -16.79 -2.81
N THR A 229 -13.99 -16.43 -4.02
CA THR A 229 -13.08 -16.12 -5.13
C THR A 229 -12.27 -14.87 -4.82
N LEU A 230 -12.92 -13.79 -4.39
CA LEU A 230 -12.24 -12.55 -4.01
C LEU A 230 -11.36 -12.76 -2.78
N LYS A 231 -11.84 -13.51 -1.78
CA LYS A 231 -11.09 -13.86 -0.58
C LYS A 231 -9.79 -14.58 -0.93
N GLN A 232 -9.86 -15.67 -1.72
CA GLN A 232 -8.69 -16.43 -2.15
C GLN A 232 -7.73 -15.57 -3.00
N THR A 233 -8.26 -14.70 -3.85
CA THR A 233 -7.45 -13.77 -4.64
C THR A 233 -6.66 -12.82 -3.72
N CYS A 234 -7.31 -12.22 -2.73
CA CYS A 234 -6.64 -11.31 -1.79
C CYS A 234 -5.60 -12.04 -0.92
N GLU A 235 -5.92 -13.25 -0.44
CA GLU A 235 -4.97 -14.08 0.33
C GLU A 235 -3.74 -14.45 -0.53
N LYS A 236 -3.95 -14.81 -1.81
CA LYS A 236 -2.88 -15.09 -2.76
C LYS A 236 -2.00 -13.85 -3.03
N VAL A 237 -2.61 -12.69 -3.23
CA VAL A 237 -1.88 -11.41 -3.40
C VAL A 237 -0.98 -11.13 -2.21
N ALA A 238 -1.48 -11.25 -0.98
CA ALA A 238 -0.70 -11.04 0.23
C ALA A 238 0.47 -12.04 0.33
N SER A 239 0.26 -13.29 -0.03
CA SER A 239 1.28 -14.33 -0.07
C SER A 239 2.38 -14.03 -1.10
N LEU A 240 2.00 -13.66 -2.34
CA LEU A 240 2.96 -13.36 -3.42
C LEU A 240 3.85 -12.15 -3.09
N LEU A 241 3.33 -11.18 -2.35
CA LEU A 241 4.06 -10.00 -1.91
C LEU A 241 4.69 -10.18 -0.51
N ASN A 242 4.59 -11.37 0.09
CA ASN A 242 5.15 -11.70 1.41
C ASN A 242 4.75 -10.70 2.52
N LEU A 243 3.46 -10.41 2.60
CA LEU A 243 2.90 -9.41 3.52
C LEU A 243 2.37 -10.04 4.80
N ASP A 244 2.85 -9.57 5.94
CA ASP A 244 2.27 -9.87 7.25
C ASP A 244 0.91 -9.15 7.44
N TYR A 245 0.82 -7.95 6.89
CA TYR A 245 -0.35 -7.08 6.93
C TYR A 245 -0.48 -6.28 5.65
N CYS A 246 -1.67 -6.18 5.09
CA CYS A 246 -1.94 -5.23 4.02
C CYS A 246 -3.42 -4.84 3.92
N GLY A 247 -3.65 -3.70 3.24
CA GLY A 247 -4.95 -3.33 2.70
C GLY A 247 -4.92 -3.43 1.18
N ILE A 248 -5.82 -4.21 0.62
CA ILE A 248 -5.96 -4.40 -0.83
C ILE A 248 -7.19 -3.64 -1.31
N ASP A 249 -6.99 -2.79 -2.32
CA ASP A 249 -8.06 -2.07 -3.00
C ASP A 249 -8.48 -2.84 -4.25
N VAL A 250 -9.75 -3.14 -4.35
CA VAL A 250 -10.33 -4.00 -5.37
C VAL A 250 -11.42 -3.27 -6.11
N LEU A 251 -11.30 -3.19 -7.43
CA LEU A 251 -12.32 -2.65 -8.31
C LEU A 251 -13.33 -3.75 -8.69
N ILE A 252 -14.59 -3.35 -8.76
CA ILE A 252 -15.69 -4.18 -9.22
C ILE A 252 -15.84 -3.95 -10.71
N ALA A 253 -15.68 -4.98 -11.53
CA ALA A 253 -15.87 -4.94 -12.97
C ALA A 253 -17.11 -5.77 -13.36
N SER A 254 -17.61 -5.60 -14.59
CA SER A 254 -18.78 -6.34 -15.11
C SER A 254 -18.57 -7.86 -15.14
N ASP A 255 -17.32 -8.30 -15.23
CA ASP A 255 -16.91 -9.70 -15.32
C ASP A 255 -16.14 -10.20 -14.07
N GLY A 256 -16.26 -9.52 -12.93
CA GLY A 256 -15.62 -9.91 -11.66
C GLY A 256 -14.84 -8.78 -11.00
N TYR A 257 -13.66 -9.08 -10.47
CA TYR A 257 -12.86 -8.14 -9.66
C TYR A 257 -11.52 -7.81 -10.33
N ARG A 258 -10.95 -6.66 -9.99
CA ARG A 258 -9.59 -6.26 -10.42
C ARG A 258 -8.82 -5.72 -9.20
N ILE A 259 -7.65 -6.26 -8.93
CA ILE A 259 -6.75 -5.71 -7.91
C ILE A 259 -6.21 -4.36 -8.39
N CYS A 260 -6.46 -3.31 -7.63
CA CYS A 260 -6.14 -1.92 -7.99
C CYS A 260 -4.90 -1.39 -7.29
N GLU A 261 -4.72 -1.72 -6.02
CA GLU A 261 -3.61 -1.27 -5.19
C GLU A 261 -3.41 -2.20 -3.99
N VAL A 262 -2.17 -2.36 -3.55
CA VAL A 262 -1.83 -3.09 -2.33
C VAL A 262 -1.03 -2.17 -1.42
N ASN A 263 -1.54 -1.92 -0.22
CA ASN A 263 -0.95 -1.01 0.75
C ASN A 263 -0.36 -1.80 1.92
N SER A 264 0.97 -1.82 2.06
CA SER A 264 1.68 -2.48 3.17
C SER A 264 1.47 -1.82 4.53
N ASN A 265 0.97 -0.59 4.56
CA ASN A 265 0.67 0.17 5.77
C ASN A 265 -0.72 0.83 5.67
N ALA A 266 -1.75 0.04 5.40
CA ALA A 266 -3.12 0.53 5.31
C ALA A 266 -3.65 0.96 6.68
N PHE A 267 -4.35 2.09 6.74
CA PHE A 267 -5.08 2.47 7.94
C PHE A 267 -6.30 1.57 8.15
N PHE A 268 -6.50 1.13 9.37
CA PHE A 268 -7.60 0.23 9.71
C PHE A 268 -8.74 0.88 10.52
N GLY A 269 -8.57 2.11 11.03
CA GLY A 269 -9.60 2.74 11.85
C GLY A 269 -10.96 2.89 11.16
N GLY A 270 -10.96 3.15 9.86
CA GLY A 270 -12.20 3.24 9.07
C GLY A 270 -12.92 1.90 8.96
N ILE A 271 -12.21 0.84 8.65
CA ILE A 271 -12.80 -0.49 8.49
C ILE A 271 -13.21 -1.10 9.84
N GLU A 272 -12.44 -0.88 10.92
CA GLU A 272 -12.85 -1.26 12.29
C GLU A 272 -14.19 -0.63 12.66
N LYS A 273 -14.36 0.68 12.37
CA LYS A 273 -15.58 1.41 12.69
C LYS A 273 -16.82 0.84 11.99
N VAL A 274 -16.70 0.43 10.72
CA VAL A 274 -17.87 -0.03 9.95
C VAL A 274 -18.13 -1.53 10.08
N THR A 275 -17.09 -2.34 10.36
CA THR A 275 -17.23 -3.79 10.45
C THR A 275 -17.34 -4.31 11.88
N GLY A 276 -16.91 -3.53 12.89
CA GLY A 276 -16.79 -3.96 14.27
C GLY A 276 -15.62 -4.93 14.51
N VAL A 277 -14.82 -5.26 13.49
CA VAL A 277 -13.67 -6.17 13.60
C VAL A 277 -12.49 -5.42 14.21
N ASN A 278 -11.94 -5.91 15.33
CA ASN A 278 -10.70 -5.38 15.91
C ASN A 278 -9.49 -5.83 15.09
N VAL A 279 -9.15 -5.06 14.05
CA VAL A 279 -8.02 -5.35 13.15
C VAL A 279 -6.69 -5.24 13.90
N ALA A 280 -6.57 -4.26 14.79
CA ALA A 280 -5.38 -4.09 15.62
C ALA A 280 -5.07 -5.33 16.46
N ALA A 281 -6.10 -5.91 17.12
CA ALA A 281 -5.94 -7.14 17.90
C ALA A 281 -5.50 -8.33 17.04
N ARG A 282 -6.15 -8.54 15.88
CA ARG A 282 -5.77 -9.62 14.96
C ARG A 282 -4.34 -9.48 14.45
N TYR A 283 -3.91 -8.27 14.16
CA TYR A 283 -2.53 -8.03 13.72
C TYR A 283 -1.53 -8.23 14.87
N ALA A 284 -1.87 -7.77 16.08
CA ALA A 284 -1.06 -8.02 17.27
C ALA A 284 -0.93 -9.53 17.57
N GLU A 285 -2.02 -10.30 17.46
CA GLU A 285 -2.01 -11.76 17.61
C GLU A 285 -1.09 -12.43 16.57
N HIS A 286 -1.16 -12.02 15.29
CA HIS A 286 -0.27 -12.52 14.25
C HIS A 286 1.19 -12.25 14.60
N ILE A 287 1.55 -10.99 14.93
CA ILE A 287 2.91 -10.61 15.32
C ILE A 287 3.37 -11.45 16.51
N PHE A 288 2.54 -11.55 17.55
CA PHE A 288 2.85 -12.32 18.74
C PHE A 288 3.13 -13.79 18.41
N GLN A 289 2.31 -14.39 17.55
CA GLN A 289 2.52 -15.77 17.10
C GLN A 289 3.85 -15.94 16.34
N GLN A 290 4.21 -15.00 15.47
CA GLN A 290 5.47 -15.06 14.71
C GLN A 290 6.71 -14.91 15.61
N ILE A 291 6.61 -14.15 16.71
CA ILE A 291 7.74 -13.87 17.60
C ILE A 291 7.90 -14.90 18.71
N TYR A 292 6.81 -15.48 19.22
CA TYR A 292 6.83 -16.36 20.41
C TYR A 292 6.57 -17.84 20.09
N LYS A 293 5.97 -18.18 18.95
CA LYS A 293 5.87 -19.58 18.51
C LYS A 293 7.13 -19.93 17.72
N LYS A 294 7.96 -20.76 18.32
CA LYS A 294 9.00 -21.52 17.61
C LYS A 294 8.42 -22.80 17.06
#